data_22c79f4a6614541a5e2725a356003925
#
_entry.id   22c79f4a6614541a5e2725a356003925
#
_cell.length_a   1.000
_cell.length_b   1.000
_cell.length_c   1.000
_cell.angle_alpha   90.00
_cell.angle_beta   90.00
_cell.angle_gamma   90.00
#
_symmetry.space_group_name_H-M   'P 1'
#
loop_
_entity.id
_entity.type
_entity.pdbx_description
1 polymer ?
#
loop_
_entity_poly.entity_id
_entity_poly.type
_entity_poly.pdbx_seq_one_letter_code
_entity_poly.pdbx_strand_id
1 'polypeptide(L)'
;MIGYKTLAVPGPTNMPYEVQRAMEVPLEDHRAPDFPNFTLPLFADLKTIFRTETGRVFVFPGSGTGGWEAAISNLLSAGDKVLTSSFGQFSTLWVKMCRDFGLDVQNFDVTWGMGVPLEDYNSALSADKVHAIKAVLVCHNETATGVTSDVKAVRQILDDLGHPALLFVDGVSSVGSLDFRMEEWGVDVAVSGSQKGFMMPTGLCIVGVSRKALEACSVSSLPTGYFSFQDMMKMNDQGYFPYTPAATLLRGLRASVDLLHSEGLANVALRHNRLASGVRAAVDAWGLKNCALASKWHSDTVTAIVVPEKFDANDIINAAYYNYGVSLGGGLGKVAGKVFRIGHLGWLNETMVLRALGGVEMAMRDAGIPFQAGSGVGAAVEYYTDTRQPLSLAAE
;
A
#
# COMPACT_ATOMS: atom_id res chain seq x y z
N MET A 1 30.25 5.02 -7.54
CA MET A 1 29.36 5.43 -8.67
C MET A 1 29.11 6.92 -8.57
N ILE A 2 29.26 7.66 -9.67
CA ILE A 2 28.99 9.10 -9.73
C ILE A 2 27.53 9.29 -10.16
N GLY A 3 26.81 10.20 -9.51
CA GLY A 3 25.40 10.51 -9.78
C GLY A 3 24.44 9.91 -8.76
N TYR A 4 23.15 10.27 -8.90
CA TYR A 4 22.09 9.81 -7.99
C TYR A 4 21.64 8.40 -8.35
N LYS A 5 21.46 7.54 -7.33
CA LYS A 5 20.82 6.25 -7.49
C LYS A 5 19.34 6.43 -7.85
N THR A 6 18.82 5.51 -8.64
CA THR A 6 17.39 5.45 -8.99
C THR A 6 16.68 4.50 -8.02
N LEU A 7 15.70 5.01 -7.29
CA LEU A 7 14.89 4.20 -6.40
C LEU A 7 13.64 3.74 -7.16
N ALA A 8 13.64 2.49 -7.60
CA ALA A 8 12.55 1.84 -8.31
C ALA A 8 12.03 0.59 -7.58
N VAL A 9 12.16 0.58 -6.24
CA VAL A 9 11.56 -0.43 -5.37
C VAL A 9 10.09 -0.08 -5.07
N PRO A 10 9.23 -1.06 -4.79
CA PRO A 10 7.83 -0.80 -4.41
C PRO A 10 7.69 -0.32 -2.94
N GLY A 11 8.56 0.59 -2.54
CA GLY A 11 8.70 1.18 -1.22
C GLY A 11 9.96 0.70 -0.47
N PRO A 12 10.67 1.65 0.23
CA PRO A 12 10.30 3.07 0.32
C PRO A 12 10.34 3.77 -1.03
N THR A 13 9.53 4.84 -1.15
CA THR A 13 9.37 5.61 -2.39
C THR A 13 10.34 6.80 -2.46
N ASN A 14 10.46 7.41 -3.63
CA ASN A 14 11.12 8.72 -3.74
C ASN A 14 10.35 9.73 -2.88
N MET A 15 11.07 10.62 -2.23
CA MET A 15 10.52 11.65 -1.36
C MET A 15 10.59 13.02 -2.05
N PRO A 16 9.47 13.77 -2.13
CA PRO A 16 9.47 15.15 -2.62
C PRO A 16 10.34 16.06 -1.77
N TYR A 17 10.91 17.07 -2.40
CA TYR A 17 11.73 18.06 -1.70
C TYR A 17 10.93 18.83 -0.64
N GLU A 18 9.66 19.12 -0.91
CA GLU A 18 8.74 19.78 -0.02
C GLU A 18 8.54 18.98 1.28
N VAL A 19 8.40 17.67 1.16
CA VAL A 19 8.28 16.76 2.32
C VAL A 19 9.58 16.73 3.12
N GLN A 20 10.73 16.64 2.44
CA GLN A 20 12.03 16.70 3.09
C GLN A 20 12.22 18.01 3.86
N ARG A 21 11.94 19.15 3.22
CA ARG A 21 12.05 20.48 3.83
C ARG A 21 11.12 20.67 5.02
N ALA A 22 9.92 20.11 4.96
CA ALA A 22 8.97 20.20 6.07
C ALA A 22 9.45 19.48 7.35
N MET A 23 10.35 18.50 7.20
CA MET A 23 10.95 17.79 8.33
C MET A 23 12.22 18.46 8.86
N GLU A 24 12.80 19.43 8.14
CA GLU A 24 13.98 20.19 8.55
C GLU A 24 13.60 21.37 9.46
N VAL A 25 12.89 21.08 10.56
CA VAL A 25 12.43 22.08 11.52
C VAL A 25 13.05 21.84 12.89
N PRO A 26 13.22 22.88 13.71
CA PRO A 26 13.59 22.70 15.13
C PRO A 26 12.62 21.78 15.85
N LEU A 27 13.10 21.10 16.89
CA LEU A 27 12.22 20.26 17.72
C LEU A 27 11.15 21.14 18.39
N GLU A 28 9.94 20.61 18.42
CA GLU A 28 8.74 21.30 18.92
C GLU A 28 8.24 20.62 20.20
N ASP A 29 7.65 21.44 21.08
CA ASP A 29 6.90 20.91 22.22
C ASP A 29 5.53 20.41 21.74
N HIS A 30 5.38 19.10 21.66
CA HIS A 30 4.13 18.44 21.28
C HIS A 30 3.00 18.57 22.33
N ARG A 31 3.24 19.26 23.42
CA ARG A 31 2.24 19.62 24.45
C ARG A 31 1.99 21.12 24.51
N ALA A 32 2.62 21.92 23.64
CA ALA A 32 2.41 23.34 23.56
C ALA A 32 0.93 23.66 23.26
N PRO A 33 0.39 24.78 23.80
CA PRO A 33 -1.01 25.15 23.61
C PRO A 33 -1.42 25.37 22.14
N ASP A 34 -0.48 25.66 21.26
CA ASP A 34 -0.67 25.88 19.84
C ASP A 34 -0.45 24.65 18.96
N PHE A 35 0.06 23.54 19.52
CA PHE A 35 0.24 22.28 18.78
C PHE A 35 -1.04 21.77 18.11
N PRO A 36 -2.25 21.90 18.71
CA PRO A 36 -3.52 21.58 18.06
C PRO A 36 -3.82 22.36 16.78
N ASN A 37 -3.29 23.59 16.63
CA ASN A 37 -3.47 24.38 15.41
C ASN A 37 -2.83 23.69 14.19
N PHE A 38 -1.85 22.82 14.42
CA PHE A 38 -1.22 22.01 13.40
C PHE A 38 -1.89 20.63 13.21
N THR A 39 -2.20 19.95 14.30
CA THR A 39 -2.63 18.55 14.25
C THR A 39 -4.10 18.37 13.91
N LEU A 40 -4.99 19.24 14.39
CA LEU A 40 -6.42 19.12 14.08
C LEU A 40 -6.72 19.25 12.58
N PRO A 41 -6.15 20.22 11.83
CA PRO A 41 -6.29 20.26 10.38
C PRO A 41 -5.68 19.00 9.70
N LEU A 42 -4.51 18.53 10.18
CA LEU A 42 -3.90 17.32 9.65
C LEU A 42 -4.81 16.10 9.81
N PHE A 43 -5.43 15.90 10.98
CA PHE A 43 -6.36 14.80 11.21
C PHE A 43 -7.60 14.89 10.32
N ALA A 44 -8.12 16.09 10.11
CA ALA A 44 -9.25 16.33 9.21
C ALA A 44 -8.89 15.97 7.75
N ASP A 45 -7.73 16.42 7.28
CA ASP A 45 -7.30 16.21 5.91
C ASP A 45 -6.88 14.76 5.64
N LEU A 46 -6.35 14.03 6.62
CA LEU A 46 -6.10 12.60 6.49
C LEU A 46 -7.38 11.80 6.22
N LYS A 47 -8.52 12.22 6.75
CA LYS A 47 -9.82 11.59 6.46
C LYS A 47 -10.15 11.67 4.96
N THR A 48 -9.82 12.76 4.31
CA THR A 48 -10.06 12.92 2.86
C THR A 48 -9.17 12.00 2.03
N ILE A 49 -7.93 11.71 2.49
CA ILE A 49 -7.04 10.74 1.81
C ILE A 49 -7.62 9.32 1.87
N PHE A 50 -8.22 8.95 2.99
CA PHE A 50 -8.92 7.66 3.14
C PHE A 50 -10.34 7.68 2.53
N ARG A 51 -10.85 8.86 2.14
CA ARG A 51 -12.23 9.07 1.69
C ARG A 51 -13.24 8.55 2.70
N THR A 52 -13.13 9.05 3.93
CA THR A 52 -14.09 8.81 5.02
C THR A 52 -14.53 10.12 5.65
N GLU A 53 -15.83 10.30 5.85
CA GLU A 53 -16.42 11.45 6.53
C GLU A 53 -16.72 11.12 7.99
N THR A 54 -17.27 9.93 8.23
CA THR A 54 -17.77 9.51 9.54
C THR A 54 -16.73 8.75 10.37
N GLY A 55 -15.72 8.16 9.71
CA GLY A 55 -14.64 7.43 10.37
C GLY A 55 -13.60 8.34 11.03
N ARG A 56 -12.60 7.70 11.61
CA ARG A 56 -11.41 8.33 12.21
C ARG A 56 -10.14 7.86 11.51
N VAL A 57 -9.10 8.68 11.53
CA VAL A 57 -7.76 8.28 11.07
C VAL A 57 -6.78 8.49 12.21
N PHE A 58 -6.10 7.43 12.61
CA PHE A 58 -5.08 7.44 13.66
C PHE A 58 -3.69 7.36 13.04
N VAL A 59 -2.74 8.07 13.65
CA VAL A 59 -1.34 8.08 13.23
C VAL A 59 -0.47 7.63 14.40
N PHE A 60 0.21 6.51 14.24
CA PHE A 60 1.15 5.99 15.24
C PHE A 60 2.57 5.97 14.70
N PRO A 61 3.59 6.23 15.53
CA PRO A 61 4.94 5.84 15.20
C PRO A 61 5.02 4.33 14.94
N GLY A 62 5.46 3.94 13.74
CA GLY A 62 5.48 2.54 13.36
C GLY A 62 5.55 2.32 11.85
N SER A 63 5.23 1.13 11.43
CA SER A 63 5.08 0.76 10.01
C SER A 63 3.68 0.19 9.75
N GLY A 64 3.34 -0.12 8.50
CA GLY A 64 2.08 -0.78 8.18
C GLY A 64 1.82 -2.07 8.97
N THR A 65 2.88 -2.82 9.29
CA THR A 65 2.79 -4.01 10.15
C THR A 65 2.28 -3.67 11.57
N GLY A 66 2.72 -2.55 12.14
CA GLY A 66 2.16 -2.05 13.40
C GLY A 66 0.69 -1.65 13.28
N GLY A 67 0.26 -1.18 12.10
CA GLY A 67 -1.16 -0.90 11.84
C GLY A 67 -2.02 -2.17 11.78
N TRP A 68 -1.49 -3.29 11.28
CA TRP A 68 -2.18 -4.59 11.37
C TRP A 68 -2.38 -5.03 12.82
N GLU A 69 -1.33 -4.88 13.65
CA GLU A 69 -1.39 -5.16 15.09
C GLU A 69 -2.41 -4.26 15.77
N ALA A 70 -2.41 -2.96 15.49
CA ALA A 70 -3.38 -2.01 16.01
C ALA A 70 -4.81 -2.42 15.66
N ALA A 71 -5.08 -2.82 14.41
CA ALA A 71 -6.40 -3.27 13.98
C ALA A 71 -6.86 -4.51 14.75
N ILE A 72 -6.00 -5.53 14.86
CA ILE A 72 -6.31 -6.79 15.55
C ILE A 72 -6.54 -6.54 17.04
N SER A 73 -5.61 -5.88 17.72
CA SER A 73 -5.63 -5.74 19.19
C SER A 73 -6.78 -4.87 19.69
N ASN A 74 -7.23 -3.87 18.91
CA ASN A 74 -8.33 -2.99 19.31
C ASN A 74 -9.72 -3.55 19.01
N LEU A 75 -9.87 -4.47 18.05
CA LEU A 75 -11.18 -4.79 17.46
C LEU A 75 -11.58 -6.25 17.60
N LEU A 76 -10.67 -7.11 18.04
CA LEU A 76 -10.90 -8.54 18.15
C LEU A 76 -10.57 -9.05 19.55
N SER A 77 -11.08 -10.24 19.85
CA SER A 77 -10.87 -10.97 21.10
C SER A 77 -10.11 -12.27 20.82
N ALA A 78 -9.41 -12.81 21.80
CA ALA A 78 -8.76 -14.11 21.67
C ALA A 78 -9.80 -15.19 21.31
N GLY A 79 -9.47 -16.02 20.30
CA GLY A 79 -10.37 -17.03 19.76
C GLY A 79 -11.40 -16.55 18.75
N ASP A 80 -11.49 -15.23 18.48
CA ASP A 80 -12.37 -14.71 17.43
C ASP A 80 -11.98 -15.32 16.09
N LYS A 81 -13.00 -15.73 15.33
CA LYS A 81 -12.81 -16.29 14.00
C LYS A 81 -12.64 -15.19 12.97
N VAL A 82 -11.61 -15.31 12.14
CA VAL A 82 -11.34 -14.40 11.03
C VAL A 82 -11.23 -15.15 9.70
N LEU A 83 -11.74 -14.55 8.63
CA LEU A 83 -11.66 -15.06 7.27
C LEU A 83 -10.59 -14.28 6.50
N THR A 84 -9.69 -14.98 5.84
CA THR A 84 -8.59 -14.37 5.09
C THR A 84 -8.09 -15.27 3.97
N SER A 85 -7.16 -14.75 3.14
CA SER A 85 -6.50 -15.53 2.09
C SER A 85 -5.02 -15.15 1.95
N SER A 86 -4.20 -16.14 1.57
CA SER A 86 -2.77 -16.00 1.32
C SER A 86 -2.50 -16.10 -0.18
N PHE A 87 -2.16 -14.98 -0.83
CA PHE A 87 -1.84 -14.90 -2.26
C PHE A 87 -0.57 -14.09 -2.53
N GLY A 88 0.21 -13.83 -1.48
CA GLY A 88 1.51 -13.18 -1.51
C GLY A 88 2.15 -13.11 -0.13
N GLN A 89 3.27 -12.41 -0.04
CA GLN A 89 4.06 -12.35 1.19
C GLN A 89 3.32 -11.60 2.29
N PHE A 90 2.70 -10.45 1.96
CA PHE A 90 2.11 -9.57 2.97
C PHE A 90 0.80 -10.15 3.50
N SER A 91 -0.04 -10.70 2.64
CA SER A 91 -1.23 -11.46 3.07
C SER A 91 -0.86 -12.65 3.97
N THR A 92 0.20 -13.39 3.64
CA THR A 92 0.70 -14.50 4.47
C THR A 92 1.22 -14.03 5.83
N LEU A 93 1.92 -12.90 5.89
CA LEU A 93 2.41 -12.31 7.15
C LEU A 93 1.25 -11.85 8.05
N TRP A 94 0.20 -11.30 7.46
CA TRP A 94 -0.96 -10.89 8.24
C TRP A 94 -1.72 -12.09 8.79
N VAL A 95 -1.87 -13.16 8.02
CA VAL A 95 -2.40 -14.44 8.51
C VAL A 95 -1.58 -14.96 9.70
N LYS A 96 -0.25 -14.91 9.59
CA LYS A 96 0.63 -15.31 10.71
C LYS A 96 0.36 -14.45 11.95
N MET A 97 0.27 -13.13 11.80
CA MET A 97 0.00 -12.22 12.91
C MET A 97 -1.35 -12.55 13.60
N CYS A 98 -2.41 -12.82 12.84
CA CYS A 98 -3.69 -13.23 13.42
C CYS A 98 -3.55 -14.48 14.30
N ARG A 99 -2.79 -15.47 13.85
CA ARG A 99 -2.51 -16.69 14.63
C ARG A 99 -1.68 -16.40 15.89
N ASP A 100 -0.66 -15.53 15.78
CA ASP A 100 0.18 -15.12 16.91
C ASP A 100 -0.63 -14.40 18.00
N PHE A 101 -1.72 -13.71 17.62
CA PHE A 101 -2.69 -13.08 18.54
C PHE A 101 -3.76 -14.06 19.05
N GLY A 102 -3.68 -15.34 18.72
CA GLY A 102 -4.61 -16.37 19.22
C GLY A 102 -5.98 -16.35 18.57
N LEU A 103 -6.11 -15.84 17.35
CA LEU A 103 -7.34 -15.86 16.58
C LEU A 103 -7.55 -17.22 15.89
N ASP A 104 -8.82 -17.60 15.70
CA ASP A 104 -9.23 -18.74 14.85
C ASP A 104 -9.21 -18.29 13.37
N VAL A 105 -8.19 -18.71 12.62
CA VAL A 105 -7.95 -18.20 11.27
C VAL A 105 -8.43 -19.21 10.21
N GLN A 106 -9.52 -18.89 9.54
CA GLN A 106 -9.93 -19.56 8.32
C GLN A 106 -9.22 -18.90 7.12
N ASN A 107 -8.19 -19.56 6.59
CA ASN A 107 -7.36 -19.05 5.49
C ASN A 107 -7.50 -19.88 4.23
N PHE A 108 -7.67 -19.21 3.09
CA PHE A 108 -7.57 -19.81 1.76
C PHE A 108 -6.15 -19.59 1.19
N ASP A 109 -5.42 -20.65 0.89
CA ASP A 109 -4.12 -20.57 0.20
C ASP A 109 -4.39 -20.49 -1.32
N VAL A 110 -4.21 -19.31 -1.87
CA VAL A 110 -4.51 -19.02 -3.27
C VAL A 110 -3.22 -19.07 -4.09
N THR A 111 -3.30 -19.46 -5.34
CA THR A 111 -2.18 -19.39 -6.28
C THR A 111 -1.66 -17.96 -6.35
N TRP A 112 -0.36 -17.79 -6.07
CA TRP A 112 0.28 -16.47 -6.12
C TRP A 112 0.21 -15.91 -7.54
N GLY A 113 -0.21 -14.66 -7.66
CA GLY A 113 -0.55 -14.00 -8.91
C GLY A 113 -2.06 -13.88 -9.17
N MET A 114 -2.88 -14.51 -8.34
CA MET A 114 -4.34 -14.29 -8.29
C MET A 114 -4.68 -13.34 -7.14
N GLY A 115 -5.84 -12.68 -7.22
CA GLY A 115 -6.39 -11.84 -6.16
C GLY A 115 -7.25 -12.63 -5.15
N VAL A 116 -7.94 -11.90 -4.28
CA VAL A 116 -8.83 -12.47 -3.27
C VAL A 116 -9.85 -13.45 -3.91
N PRO A 117 -10.06 -14.65 -3.32
CA PRO A 117 -10.93 -15.69 -3.86
C PRO A 117 -12.41 -15.41 -3.47
N LEU A 118 -13.11 -14.61 -4.27
CA LEU A 118 -14.46 -14.13 -3.98
C LEU A 118 -15.47 -15.27 -3.79
N GLU A 119 -15.38 -16.32 -4.59
CA GLU A 119 -16.29 -17.49 -4.51
C GLU A 119 -16.12 -18.26 -3.20
N ASP A 120 -14.86 -18.45 -2.77
CA ASP A 120 -14.55 -19.11 -1.50
C ASP A 120 -15.01 -18.25 -0.31
N TYR A 121 -14.83 -16.93 -0.39
CA TYR A 121 -15.31 -16.00 0.65
C TYR A 121 -16.84 -16.02 0.74
N ASN A 122 -17.52 -15.95 -0.40
CA ASN A 122 -18.99 -16.06 -0.43
C ASN A 122 -19.48 -17.40 0.17
N SER A 123 -18.82 -18.50 -0.17
CA SER A 123 -19.16 -19.83 0.35
C SER A 123 -18.95 -19.92 1.86
N ALA A 124 -17.81 -19.42 2.37
CA ALA A 124 -17.49 -19.43 3.80
C ALA A 124 -18.48 -18.57 4.61
N LEU A 125 -18.76 -17.34 4.14
CA LEU A 125 -19.69 -16.42 4.80
C LEU A 125 -21.13 -16.90 4.73
N SER A 126 -21.54 -17.49 3.60
CA SER A 126 -22.88 -18.10 3.46
C SER A 126 -23.08 -19.30 4.41
N ALA A 127 -22.03 -20.03 4.71
CA ALA A 127 -22.08 -21.16 5.65
C ALA A 127 -22.09 -20.72 7.12
N ASP A 128 -21.63 -19.51 7.43
CA ASP A 128 -21.51 -18.98 8.80
C ASP A 128 -22.84 -18.41 9.34
N LYS A 129 -23.82 -19.28 9.53
CA LYS A 129 -25.17 -18.91 9.99
C LYS A 129 -25.22 -18.34 11.41
N VAL A 130 -24.20 -18.57 12.21
CA VAL A 130 -24.12 -18.07 13.60
C VAL A 130 -23.27 -16.82 13.74
N HIS A 131 -22.74 -16.29 12.63
CA HIS A 131 -21.89 -15.13 12.56
C HIS A 131 -20.67 -15.25 13.49
N ALA A 132 -20.01 -16.41 13.43
CA ALA A 132 -18.78 -16.67 14.18
C ALA A 132 -17.60 -15.87 13.61
N ILE A 133 -17.58 -15.63 12.28
CA ILE A 133 -16.57 -14.81 11.63
C ILE A 133 -16.75 -13.35 12.06
N LYS A 134 -15.77 -12.80 12.77
CA LYS A 134 -15.79 -11.42 13.29
C LYS A 134 -15.16 -10.40 12.34
N ALA A 135 -14.18 -10.83 11.56
CA ALA A 135 -13.55 -9.99 10.57
C ALA A 135 -13.19 -10.76 9.30
N VAL A 136 -13.25 -10.05 8.17
CA VAL A 136 -12.73 -10.47 6.87
C VAL A 136 -11.53 -9.60 6.54
N LEU A 137 -10.37 -10.22 6.30
CA LEU A 137 -9.12 -9.52 6.02
C LEU A 137 -8.78 -9.62 4.53
N VAL A 138 -8.48 -8.48 3.91
CA VAL A 138 -8.14 -8.39 2.50
C VAL A 138 -6.87 -7.55 2.31
N CYS A 139 -5.85 -8.12 1.69
CA CYS A 139 -4.74 -7.35 1.14
C CYS A 139 -5.21 -6.73 -0.19
N HIS A 140 -5.44 -5.41 -0.20
CA HIS A 140 -5.90 -4.71 -1.40
C HIS A 140 -4.87 -4.75 -2.51
N ASN A 141 -3.60 -4.46 -2.18
CA ASN A 141 -2.51 -4.48 -3.14
C ASN A 141 -1.33 -5.30 -2.61
N GLU A 142 -1.23 -6.55 -3.07
CA GLU A 142 -0.17 -7.47 -2.67
C GLU A 142 1.14 -7.15 -3.42
N THR A 143 2.01 -6.47 -2.75
CA THR A 143 3.26 -5.94 -3.34
C THR A 143 4.24 -7.04 -3.78
N ALA A 144 4.16 -8.24 -3.21
CA ALA A 144 5.06 -9.34 -3.57
C ALA A 144 4.79 -9.88 -4.98
N THR A 145 3.55 -9.86 -5.40
CA THR A 145 3.08 -10.47 -6.67
C THR A 145 2.57 -9.43 -7.68
N GLY A 146 2.44 -8.15 -7.27
CA GLY A 146 1.89 -7.10 -8.13
C GLY A 146 0.39 -7.28 -8.40
N VAL A 147 -0.34 -7.77 -7.40
CA VAL A 147 -1.77 -8.08 -7.50
C VAL A 147 -2.60 -7.07 -6.73
N THR A 148 -3.61 -6.51 -7.38
CA THR A 148 -4.67 -5.71 -6.75
C THR A 148 -5.94 -6.52 -6.67
N SER A 149 -6.55 -6.59 -5.47
CA SER A 149 -7.78 -7.32 -5.20
C SER A 149 -9.01 -6.41 -5.21
N ASP A 150 -10.17 -6.95 -5.56
CA ASP A 150 -11.43 -6.22 -5.57
C ASP A 150 -12.06 -6.20 -4.15
N VAL A 151 -11.71 -5.17 -3.39
CA VAL A 151 -12.23 -4.93 -2.03
C VAL A 151 -13.73 -4.66 -2.05
N LYS A 152 -14.22 -3.93 -3.04
CA LYS A 152 -15.65 -3.59 -3.18
C LYS A 152 -16.49 -4.86 -3.37
N ALA A 153 -16.01 -5.83 -4.16
CA ALA A 153 -16.70 -7.10 -4.34
C ALA A 153 -16.77 -7.92 -3.03
N VAL A 154 -15.72 -7.87 -2.18
CA VAL A 154 -15.76 -8.51 -0.85
C VAL A 154 -16.81 -7.84 0.03
N ARG A 155 -16.92 -6.50 0.03
CA ARG A 155 -17.98 -5.80 0.76
C ARG A 155 -19.35 -6.19 0.26
N GLN A 156 -19.55 -6.27 -1.05
CA GLN A 156 -20.84 -6.66 -1.64
C GLN A 156 -21.29 -8.04 -1.17
N ILE A 157 -20.39 -9.02 -1.03
CA ILE A 157 -20.69 -10.34 -0.48
C ILE A 157 -21.20 -10.22 0.97
N LEU A 158 -20.55 -9.42 1.81
CA LEU A 158 -20.98 -9.19 3.19
C LEU A 158 -22.38 -8.55 3.25
N ASP A 159 -22.66 -7.59 2.39
CA ASP A 159 -23.94 -6.87 2.33
C ASP A 159 -25.06 -7.77 1.82
N ASP A 160 -24.83 -8.53 0.74
CA ASP A 160 -25.82 -9.45 0.16
C ASP A 160 -26.23 -10.54 1.15
N LEU A 161 -25.31 -10.96 2.02
CA LEU A 161 -25.55 -11.95 3.06
C LEU A 161 -26.07 -11.34 4.39
N GLY A 162 -26.09 -10.01 4.50
CA GLY A 162 -26.37 -9.33 5.77
C GLY A 162 -25.39 -9.72 6.89
N HIS A 163 -24.13 -10.06 6.50
CA HIS A 163 -23.14 -10.59 7.45
C HIS A 163 -22.48 -9.46 8.24
N PRO A 164 -22.47 -9.49 9.60
CA PRO A 164 -22.01 -8.37 10.43
C PRO A 164 -20.50 -8.22 10.54
N ALA A 165 -19.69 -9.14 10.01
CA ALA A 165 -18.23 -9.09 10.12
C ALA A 165 -17.67 -7.75 9.67
N LEU A 166 -16.58 -7.34 10.34
CA LEU A 166 -15.82 -6.16 9.96
C LEU A 166 -14.96 -6.47 8.73
N LEU A 167 -14.81 -5.50 7.84
CA LEU A 167 -13.91 -5.59 6.67
C LEU A 167 -12.61 -4.85 6.96
N PHE A 168 -11.51 -5.59 7.14
CA PHE A 168 -10.16 -5.06 7.34
C PHE A 168 -9.40 -5.10 6.03
N VAL A 169 -8.78 -4.00 5.67
CA VAL A 169 -8.03 -3.86 4.43
C VAL A 169 -6.58 -3.44 4.69
N ASP A 170 -5.65 -4.24 4.24
CA ASP A 170 -4.27 -3.80 4.06
C ASP A 170 -4.19 -2.91 2.83
N GLY A 171 -4.17 -1.61 3.07
CA GLY A 171 -4.01 -0.54 2.10
C GLY A 171 -2.60 0.06 2.08
N VAL A 172 -1.60 -0.60 2.67
CA VAL A 172 -0.24 -0.05 2.84
C VAL A 172 0.36 0.40 1.52
N SER A 173 0.17 -0.34 0.44
CA SER A 173 0.70 0.03 -0.88
C SER A 173 -0.37 0.51 -1.87
N SER A 174 -1.56 0.89 -1.37
CA SER A 174 -2.66 1.40 -2.19
C SER A 174 -3.20 2.77 -1.77
N VAL A 175 -3.37 3.02 -0.46
CA VAL A 175 -3.85 4.32 0.03
C VAL A 175 -2.87 5.42 -0.36
N GLY A 176 -3.40 6.53 -0.92
CA GLY A 176 -2.60 7.63 -1.45
C GLY A 176 -1.92 7.33 -2.80
N SER A 177 -2.30 6.24 -3.49
CA SER A 177 -1.75 5.87 -4.79
C SER A 177 -2.80 5.29 -5.75
N LEU A 178 -3.62 4.36 -5.28
CA LEU A 178 -4.74 3.79 -6.04
C LEU A 178 -6.03 4.52 -5.70
N ASP A 179 -7.06 4.33 -6.50
CA ASP A 179 -8.41 4.75 -6.17
C ASP A 179 -8.94 3.89 -5.01
N PHE A 180 -8.76 4.39 -3.80
CA PHE A 180 -9.20 3.74 -2.57
C PHE A 180 -10.30 4.58 -1.91
N ARG A 181 -11.45 3.97 -1.59
CA ARG A 181 -12.65 4.66 -1.13
C ARG A 181 -13.20 3.98 0.12
N MET A 182 -12.59 4.26 1.27
CA MET A 182 -12.88 3.56 2.51
C MET A 182 -14.38 3.50 2.83
N GLU A 183 -15.05 4.66 2.88
CA GLU A 183 -16.45 4.73 3.31
C GLU A 183 -17.41 4.22 2.23
N GLU A 184 -17.19 4.59 0.97
CA GLU A 184 -18.02 4.11 -0.16
C GLU A 184 -17.97 2.58 -0.32
N TRP A 185 -16.80 1.97 -0.07
CA TRP A 185 -16.63 0.51 -0.14
C TRP A 185 -16.94 -0.19 1.18
N GLY A 186 -17.46 0.52 2.19
CA GLY A 186 -17.80 -0.04 3.49
C GLY A 186 -16.64 -0.75 4.20
N VAL A 187 -15.42 -0.23 4.02
CA VAL A 187 -14.22 -0.73 4.71
C VAL A 187 -14.24 -0.27 6.16
N ASP A 188 -14.13 -1.21 7.09
CA ASP A 188 -14.17 -0.91 8.52
C ASP A 188 -12.81 -0.50 9.07
N VAL A 189 -11.74 -1.11 8.57
CA VAL A 189 -10.36 -0.73 8.90
C VAL A 189 -9.50 -0.70 7.65
N ALA A 190 -8.76 0.37 7.45
CA ALA A 190 -7.78 0.50 6.37
C ALA A 190 -6.41 0.87 6.95
N VAL A 191 -5.41 0.06 6.67
CA VAL A 191 -4.04 0.28 7.16
C VAL A 191 -3.16 0.84 6.05
N SER A 192 -2.38 1.89 6.37
CA SER A 192 -1.38 2.45 5.47
C SER A 192 -0.05 2.71 6.18
N GLY A 193 0.97 3.08 5.42
CA GLY A 193 2.30 3.39 5.93
C GLY A 193 2.92 4.58 5.21
N SER A 194 3.69 5.39 5.94
CA SER A 194 4.24 6.65 5.45
C SER A 194 5.18 6.52 4.24
N GLN A 195 5.89 5.39 4.10
CA GLN A 195 6.91 5.17 3.07
C GLN A 195 6.37 4.70 1.71
N LYS A 196 5.06 4.77 1.51
CA LYS A 196 4.35 4.32 0.31
C LYS A 196 3.68 5.51 -0.39
N GLY A 197 2.37 5.51 -0.55
CA GLY A 197 1.62 6.58 -1.20
C GLY A 197 1.80 7.96 -0.56
N PHE A 198 2.13 8.02 0.72
CA PHE A 198 2.46 9.27 1.39
C PHE A 198 3.87 9.81 1.12
N MET A 199 4.70 9.14 0.33
CA MET A 199 5.98 9.67 -0.17
C MET A 199 6.93 10.18 0.92
N MET A 200 6.96 9.52 2.09
CA MET A 200 7.72 9.90 3.28
C MET A 200 8.76 8.83 3.65
N PRO A 201 9.65 9.11 4.60
CA PRO A 201 10.40 8.06 5.28
C PRO A 201 9.46 7.08 6.00
N THR A 202 9.92 5.83 6.19
CA THR A 202 9.25 4.89 7.10
C THR A 202 9.27 5.46 8.52
N GLY A 203 8.18 5.29 9.25
CA GLY A 203 8.13 5.70 10.68
C GLY A 203 6.75 6.04 11.17
N LEU A 204 5.76 6.13 10.28
CA LEU A 204 4.35 6.28 10.66
C LEU A 204 3.52 5.13 10.07
N CYS A 205 2.64 4.56 10.90
CA CYS A 205 1.50 3.81 10.42
C CYS A 205 0.23 4.67 10.55
N ILE A 206 -0.61 4.61 9.53
CA ILE A 206 -1.80 5.46 9.40
C ILE A 206 -2.99 4.52 9.24
N VAL A 207 -3.95 4.59 10.17
CA VAL A 207 -5.04 3.63 10.25
C VAL A 207 -6.38 4.36 10.20
N GLY A 208 -7.13 4.14 9.12
CA GLY A 208 -8.51 4.57 9.00
C GLY A 208 -9.43 3.55 9.68
N VAL A 209 -10.39 4.02 10.49
CA VAL A 209 -11.30 3.17 11.27
C VAL A 209 -12.73 3.71 11.12
N SER A 210 -13.67 2.86 10.69
CA SER A 210 -15.07 3.22 10.52
C SER A 210 -15.76 3.42 11.86
N ARG A 211 -16.91 4.10 11.85
CA ARG A 211 -17.75 4.22 13.04
C ARG A 211 -18.16 2.85 13.60
N LYS A 212 -18.55 1.92 12.72
CA LYS A 212 -18.89 0.53 13.09
C LYS A 212 -17.73 -0.17 13.80
N ALA A 213 -16.49 -0.01 13.30
CA ALA A 213 -15.32 -0.60 13.93
C ALA A 213 -15.00 0.07 15.27
N LEU A 214 -15.16 1.39 15.41
CA LEU A 214 -14.98 2.08 16.70
C LEU A 214 -15.96 1.58 17.79
N GLU A 215 -17.16 1.24 17.41
CA GLU A 215 -18.15 0.62 18.35
C GLU A 215 -17.67 -0.76 18.83
N ALA A 216 -17.00 -1.54 17.97
CA ALA A 216 -16.42 -2.83 18.33
C ALA A 216 -15.25 -2.73 19.34
N CYS A 217 -14.54 -1.60 19.41
CA CYS A 217 -13.46 -1.40 20.40
C CYS A 217 -13.93 -1.56 21.85
N SER A 218 -15.21 -1.33 22.13
CA SER A 218 -15.75 -1.40 23.50
C SER A 218 -15.97 -2.84 24.00
N VAL A 219 -15.99 -3.81 23.09
CA VAL A 219 -16.27 -5.22 23.39
C VAL A 219 -15.08 -6.14 23.10
N SER A 220 -14.04 -5.63 22.45
CA SER A 220 -12.81 -6.38 22.21
C SER A 220 -12.06 -6.65 23.52
N SER A 221 -11.37 -7.79 23.62
CA SER A 221 -10.68 -8.20 24.84
C SER A 221 -9.18 -8.48 24.67
N LEU A 222 -8.65 -8.38 23.46
CA LEU A 222 -7.21 -8.43 23.26
C LEU A 222 -6.54 -7.22 23.94
N PRO A 223 -5.37 -7.41 24.57
CA PRO A 223 -4.70 -6.32 25.28
C PRO A 223 -4.23 -5.28 24.27
N THR A 224 -4.56 -4.02 24.54
CA THR A 224 -4.05 -2.86 23.84
C THR A 224 -3.12 -2.08 24.78
N GLY A 225 -1.93 -1.77 24.33
CA GLY A 225 -1.00 -0.89 25.05
C GLY A 225 -0.77 0.36 24.22
N TYR A 226 0.36 0.39 23.51
CA TYR A 226 0.77 1.54 22.73
C TYR A 226 -0.19 1.90 21.58
N PHE A 227 -0.78 0.92 20.91
CA PHE A 227 -1.68 1.11 19.76
C PHE A 227 -3.17 1.30 20.14
N SER A 228 -3.47 1.88 21.30
CA SER A 228 -4.84 2.08 21.78
C SER A 228 -5.61 3.12 20.95
N PHE A 229 -6.66 2.70 20.25
CA PHE A 229 -7.58 3.62 19.55
C PHE A 229 -8.37 4.48 20.53
N GLN A 230 -8.73 3.96 21.70
CA GLN A 230 -9.48 4.71 22.70
C GLN A 230 -8.65 5.87 23.29
N ASP A 231 -7.37 5.62 23.60
CA ASP A 231 -6.49 6.68 24.08
C ASP A 231 -6.20 7.72 22.99
N MET A 232 -6.03 7.25 21.74
CA MET A 232 -5.86 8.15 20.60
C MET A 232 -7.10 9.02 20.39
N MET A 233 -8.32 8.47 20.42
CA MET A 233 -9.55 9.26 20.29
C MET A 233 -9.61 10.36 21.33
N LYS A 234 -9.42 10.01 22.62
CA LYS A 234 -9.49 10.94 23.73
C LYS A 234 -8.53 12.12 23.58
N MET A 235 -7.33 11.87 23.09
CA MET A 235 -6.31 12.91 22.94
C MET A 235 -6.39 13.64 21.60
N ASN A 236 -6.66 12.93 20.50
CA ASN A 236 -6.76 13.54 19.18
C ASN A 236 -7.95 14.49 19.05
N ASP A 237 -9.03 14.30 19.80
CA ASP A 237 -10.16 15.24 19.85
C ASP A 237 -9.72 16.64 20.34
N GLN A 238 -8.64 16.71 21.09
CA GLN A 238 -8.02 17.94 21.59
C GLN A 238 -6.80 18.37 20.76
N GLY A 239 -6.43 17.62 19.71
CA GLY A 239 -5.26 17.87 18.89
C GLY A 239 -3.95 17.34 19.47
N TYR A 240 -3.99 16.53 20.53
CA TYR A 240 -2.82 15.95 21.17
C TYR A 240 -2.72 14.43 20.93
N PHE A 241 -1.63 13.85 21.40
CA PHE A 241 -1.37 12.41 21.37
C PHE A 241 -1.25 11.86 22.81
N PRO A 242 -1.67 10.62 23.05
CA PRO A 242 -1.53 10.02 24.40
C PRO A 242 -0.07 9.81 24.81
N TYR A 243 0.81 9.62 23.82
CA TYR A 243 2.24 9.41 23.98
C TYR A 243 3.01 10.42 23.13
N THR A 244 4.34 10.51 23.32
CA THR A 244 5.19 11.38 22.52
C THR A 244 5.09 11.01 21.03
N PRO A 245 4.56 11.88 20.18
CA PRO A 245 4.44 11.61 18.74
C PRO A 245 5.78 11.83 18.04
N ALA A 246 5.91 11.28 16.84
CA ALA A 246 7.02 11.58 15.93
C ALA A 246 6.79 12.95 15.26
N ALA A 247 6.88 14.06 16.01
CA ALA A 247 6.48 15.41 15.59
C ALA A 247 7.10 15.82 14.24
N THR A 248 8.39 15.58 14.04
CA THR A 248 9.11 15.85 12.79
C THR A 248 8.48 15.10 11.60
N LEU A 249 8.12 13.82 11.78
CA LEU A 249 7.44 13.05 10.73
C LEU A 249 6.01 13.56 10.48
N LEU A 250 5.32 14.07 11.51
CA LEU A 250 4.00 14.69 11.31
C LEU A 250 4.09 15.95 10.42
N ARG A 251 5.18 16.73 10.52
CA ARG A 251 5.43 17.86 9.62
C ARG A 251 5.61 17.40 8.16
N GLY A 252 6.37 16.34 7.95
CA GLY A 252 6.48 15.69 6.63
C GLY A 252 5.14 15.16 6.13
N LEU A 253 4.33 14.55 7.03
CA LEU A 253 3.01 14.03 6.68
C LEU A 253 2.07 15.16 6.24
N ARG A 254 2.12 16.34 6.90
CA ARG A 254 1.36 17.50 6.48
C ARG A 254 1.70 17.90 5.04
N ALA A 255 2.99 18.07 4.75
CA ALA A 255 3.42 18.45 3.40
C ALA A 255 3.05 17.37 2.34
N SER A 256 3.14 16.10 2.71
CA SER A 256 2.70 14.99 1.84
C SER A 256 1.20 15.04 1.54
N VAL A 257 0.38 15.29 2.55
CA VAL A 257 -1.09 15.42 2.39
C VAL A 257 -1.42 16.64 1.53
N ASP A 258 -0.72 17.75 1.71
CA ASP A 258 -0.90 18.95 0.88
C ASP A 258 -0.59 18.68 -0.60
N LEU A 259 0.48 17.93 -0.89
CA LEU A 259 0.83 17.53 -2.26
C LEU A 259 -0.25 16.60 -2.86
N LEU A 260 -0.73 15.61 -2.11
CA LEU A 260 -1.80 14.72 -2.57
C LEU A 260 -3.11 15.48 -2.85
N HIS A 261 -3.44 16.48 -2.03
CA HIS A 261 -4.59 17.34 -2.26
C HIS A 261 -4.40 18.25 -3.47
N SER A 262 -3.21 18.84 -3.62
CA SER A 262 -2.89 19.71 -4.76
C SER A 262 -2.95 18.97 -6.10
N GLU A 263 -2.49 17.72 -6.16
CA GLU A 263 -2.63 16.86 -7.35
C GLU A 263 -4.07 16.38 -7.53
N GLY A 264 -4.79 16.13 -6.43
CA GLY A 264 -6.10 15.50 -6.39
C GLY A 264 -6.03 13.97 -6.51
N LEU A 265 -6.70 13.24 -5.60
CA LEU A 265 -6.58 11.78 -5.49
C LEU A 265 -6.97 11.02 -6.77
N ALA A 266 -7.89 11.55 -7.57
CA ALA A 266 -8.23 10.97 -8.87
C ALA A 266 -7.06 11.06 -9.85
N ASN A 267 -6.38 12.22 -9.89
CA ASN A 267 -5.19 12.41 -10.74
C ASN A 267 -4.01 11.57 -10.25
N VAL A 268 -3.83 11.44 -8.93
CA VAL A 268 -2.84 10.53 -8.34
C VAL A 268 -3.05 9.10 -8.84
N ALA A 269 -4.28 8.58 -8.80
CA ALA A 269 -4.59 7.24 -9.30
C ALA A 269 -4.36 7.11 -10.82
N LEU A 270 -4.78 8.10 -11.61
CA LEU A 270 -4.54 8.13 -13.05
C LEU A 270 -3.05 8.15 -13.40
N ARG A 271 -2.24 8.94 -12.69
CA ARG A 271 -0.79 8.98 -12.86
C ARG A 271 -0.16 7.61 -12.58
N HIS A 272 -0.52 6.96 -11.49
CA HIS A 272 -0.01 5.63 -11.15
C HIS A 272 -0.41 4.59 -12.21
N ASN A 273 -1.67 4.58 -12.66
CA ASN A 273 -2.11 3.70 -13.74
C ASN A 273 -1.32 3.93 -15.04
N ARG A 274 -1.10 5.19 -15.41
CA ARG A 274 -0.31 5.54 -16.59
C ARG A 274 1.13 5.06 -16.48
N LEU A 275 1.81 5.31 -15.35
CA LEU A 275 3.19 4.86 -15.12
C LEU A 275 3.29 3.32 -15.15
N ALA A 276 2.36 2.65 -14.49
CA ALA A 276 2.26 1.20 -14.49
C ALA A 276 2.05 0.61 -15.89
N SER A 277 1.20 1.22 -16.69
CA SER A 277 0.90 0.75 -18.04
C SER A 277 2.11 0.84 -18.96
N GLY A 278 2.92 1.91 -18.86
CA GLY A 278 4.18 2.00 -19.59
C GLY A 278 5.21 0.95 -19.14
N VAL A 279 5.27 0.63 -17.83
CA VAL A 279 6.13 -0.48 -17.35
C VAL A 279 5.63 -1.82 -17.88
N ARG A 280 4.32 -2.08 -17.91
CA ARG A 280 3.75 -3.30 -18.48
C ARG A 280 4.03 -3.43 -19.99
N ALA A 281 3.93 -2.32 -20.74
CA ALA A 281 4.31 -2.29 -22.16
C ALA A 281 5.79 -2.67 -22.36
N ALA A 282 6.69 -2.22 -21.47
CA ALA A 282 8.08 -2.63 -21.49
C ALA A 282 8.26 -4.13 -21.21
N VAL A 283 7.53 -4.68 -20.24
CA VAL A 283 7.57 -6.13 -19.91
C VAL A 283 7.14 -6.97 -21.09
N ASP A 284 6.06 -6.58 -21.77
CA ASP A 284 5.55 -7.27 -22.96
C ASP A 284 6.57 -7.20 -24.11
N ALA A 285 7.20 -6.04 -24.34
CA ALA A 285 8.22 -5.86 -25.34
C ALA A 285 9.52 -6.67 -25.06
N TRP A 286 9.83 -6.93 -23.79
CA TRP A 286 10.92 -7.86 -23.43
C TRP A 286 10.56 -9.34 -23.62
N GLY A 287 9.28 -9.66 -23.86
CA GLY A 287 8.79 -11.04 -23.93
C GLY A 287 8.73 -11.72 -22.55
N LEU A 288 8.75 -10.94 -21.46
CA LEU A 288 8.62 -11.43 -20.10
C LEU A 288 7.14 -11.45 -19.66
N LYS A 289 6.87 -12.03 -18.49
CA LYS A 289 5.51 -12.17 -17.96
C LYS A 289 5.37 -11.45 -16.63
N ASN A 290 4.21 -10.84 -16.43
CA ASN A 290 3.79 -10.37 -15.12
C ASN A 290 3.54 -11.57 -14.19
N CYS A 291 3.85 -11.42 -12.90
CA CYS A 291 3.50 -12.40 -11.88
C CYS A 291 1.98 -12.44 -11.64
N ALA A 292 1.30 -11.28 -11.74
CA ALA A 292 -0.16 -11.23 -11.75
C ALA A 292 -0.72 -11.93 -13.00
N LEU A 293 -1.54 -12.97 -12.80
CA LEU A 293 -1.94 -13.93 -13.84
C LEU A 293 -3.01 -13.41 -14.81
N ALA A 294 -3.65 -12.29 -14.48
CA ALA A 294 -4.66 -11.66 -15.35
C ALA A 294 -4.64 -10.15 -15.21
N SER A 295 -5.00 -9.44 -16.28
CA SER A 295 -4.99 -7.97 -16.32
C SER A 295 -5.87 -7.32 -15.26
N LYS A 296 -7.00 -7.95 -14.89
CA LYS A 296 -7.90 -7.48 -13.82
C LYS A 296 -7.23 -7.40 -12.43
N TRP A 297 -6.10 -8.07 -12.27
CA TRP A 297 -5.32 -8.08 -11.02
C TRP A 297 -4.03 -7.25 -11.11
N HIS A 298 -3.72 -6.63 -12.24
CA HIS A 298 -2.51 -5.84 -12.37
C HIS A 298 -2.52 -4.68 -11.36
N SER A 299 -1.45 -4.58 -10.58
CA SER A 299 -1.21 -3.47 -9.68
C SER A 299 -0.73 -2.23 -10.44
N ASP A 300 -1.23 -1.06 -10.04
CA ASP A 300 -0.76 0.22 -10.55
C ASP A 300 0.35 0.86 -9.67
N THR A 301 0.85 0.14 -8.65
CA THR A 301 1.94 0.62 -7.80
C THR A 301 3.22 -0.19 -7.92
N VAL A 302 3.13 -1.42 -8.42
CA VAL A 302 4.26 -2.33 -8.60
C VAL A 302 4.00 -3.30 -9.75
N THR A 303 5.00 -3.52 -10.59
CA THR A 303 5.01 -4.60 -11.57
C THR A 303 6.01 -5.66 -11.11
N ALA A 304 5.53 -6.86 -10.81
CA ALA A 304 6.32 -8.02 -10.46
C ALA A 304 6.53 -8.86 -11.72
N ILE A 305 7.80 -9.08 -12.10
CA ILE A 305 8.19 -9.61 -13.42
C ILE A 305 8.85 -10.98 -13.21
N VAL A 306 8.28 -12.00 -13.85
CA VAL A 306 8.79 -13.37 -13.77
C VAL A 306 9.96 -13.51 -14.74
N VAL A 307 11.10 -13.99 -14.24
CA VAL A 307 12.24 -14.34 -15.09
C VAL A 307 12.09 -15.79 -15.60
N PRO A 308 12.65 -16.14 -16.79
CA PRO A 308 12.64 -17.51 -17.27
C PRO A 308 13.39 -18.45 -16.29
N GLU A 309 12.91 -19.68 -16.12
CA GLU A 309 13.35 -20.63 -15.06
C GLU A 309 14.87 -20.87 -14.96
N LYS A 310 15.60 -20.73 -16.07
CA LYS A 310 17.05 -20.92 -16.10
C LYS A 310 17.87 -19.72 -15.55
N PHE A 311 17.21 -18.62 -15.17
CA PHE A 311 17.87 -17.40 -14.66
C PHE A 311 17.42 -17.12 -13.22
N ASP A 312 18.29 -16.46 -12.45
CA ASP A 312 17.96 -15.95 -11.12
C ASP A 312 17.68 -14.45 -11.20
N ALA A 313 16.50 -14.04 -10.72
CA ALA A 313 16.14 -12.63 -10.64
C ALA A 313 17.11 -11.79 -9.79
N ASN A 314 17.80 -12.42 -8.84
CA ASN A 314 18.80 -11.75 -8.02
C ASN A 314 20.01 -11.25 -8.84
N ASP A 315 20.37 -11.92 -9.94
CA ASP A 315 21.45 -11.47 -10.80
C ASP A 315 21.10 -10.13 -11.46
N ILE A 316 19.84 -9.97 -11.92
CA ILE A 316 19.33 -8.71 -12.46
C ILE A 316 19.35 -7.62 -11.38
N ILE A 317 18.86 -7.92 -10.18
CA ILE A 317 18.77 -6.97 -9.07
C ILE A 317 20.17 -6.49 -8.66
N ASN A 318 21.12 -7.43 -8.54
CA ASN A 318 22.51 -7.12 -8.18
C ASN A 318 23.21 -6.30 -9.27
N ALA A 319 23.07 -6.69 -10.54
CA ALA A 319 23.62 -5.94 -11.66
C ALA A 319 23.03 -4.52 -11.74
N ALA A 320 21.70 -4.38 -11.60
CA ALA A 320 21.03 -3.09 -11.57
C ALA A 320 21.57 -2.18 -10.46
N TYR A 321 21.76 -2.74 -9.26
CA TYR A 321 22.20 -1.98 -8.10
C TYR A 321 23.68 -1.59 -8.17
N TYR A 322 24.56 -2.57 -8.43
CA TYR A 322 26.02 -2.35 -8.34
C TYR A 322 26.61 -1.70 -9.59
N ASN A 323 26.12 -2.07 -10.79
CA ASN A 323 26.68 -1.57 -12.04
C ASN A 323 25.99 -0.28 -12.51
N TYR A 324 24.68 -0.14 -12.27
CA TYR A 324 23.86 0.94 -12.85
C TYR A 324 23.17 1.85 -11.84
N GLY A 325 23.27 1.56 -10.53
CA GLY A 325 22.68 2.39 -9.47
C GLY A 325 21.15 2.44 -9.48
N VAL A 326 20.52 1.36 -9.93
CA VAL A 326 19.06 1.20 -9.91
C VAL A 326 18.67 0.19 -8.86
N SER A 327 17.90 0.63 -7.87
CA SER A 327 17.36 -0.24 -6.81
C SER A 327 16.04 -0.85 -7.28
N LEU A 328 15.99 -2.18 -7.36
CA LEU A 328 14.81 -2.96 -7.72
C LEU A 328 14.33 -3.79 -6.52
N GLY A 329 13.05 -4.12 -6.48
CA GLY A 329 12.53 -5.06 -5.50
C GLY A 329 12.87 -6.51 -5.85
N GLY A 330 13.33 -7.30 -4.88
CA GLY A 330 13.49 -8.75 -5.04
C GLY A 330 12.18 -9.49 -4.87
N GLY A 331 12.09 -10.71 -5.41
CA GLY A 331 11.00 -11.63 -5.10
C GLY A 331 10.98 -11.98 -3.61
N LEU A 332 9.79 -12.18 -3.05
CA LEU A 332 9.59 -12.52 -1.64
C LEU A 332 8.94 -13.89 -1.51
N GLY A 333 9.24 -14.63 -0.44
CA GLY A 333 8.60 -15.91 -0.14
C GLY A 333 8.64 -16.89 -1.31
N LYS A 334 7.49 -17.38 -1.77
CA LYS A 334 7.37 -18.40 -2.85
C LYS A 334 7.94 -17.93 -4.22
N VAL A 335 8.12 -16.62 -4.43
CA VAL A 335 8.65 -16.03 -5.69
C VAL A 335 10.09 -15.50 -5.55
N ALA A 336 10.76 -15.77 -4.44
CA ALA A 336 12.17 -15.43 -4.25
C ALA A 336 13.06 -16.07 -5.33
N GLY A 337 13.98 -15.29 -5.92
CA GLY A 337 14.83 -15.71 -7.04
C GLY A 337 14.12 -15.85 -8.39
N LYS A 338 12.78 -15.87 -8.42
CA LYS A 338 11.98 -16.06 -9.64
C LYS A 338 11.42 -14.76 -10.21
N VAL A 339 11.35 -13.72 -9.39
CA VAL A 339 10.71 -12.44 -9.70
C VAL A 339 11.61 -11.30 -9.28
N PHE A 340 11.71 -10.29 -10.12
CA PHE A 340 12.13 -8.95 -9.69
C PHE A 340 10.96 -7.98 -9.82
N ARG A 341 10.98 -6.87 -9.07
CA ARG A 341 9.87 -5.92 -9.04
C ARG A 341 10.33 -4.51 -9.37
N ILE A 342 9.56 -3.84 -10.22
CA ILE A 342 9.68 -2.42 -10.49
C ILE A 342 8.56 -1.71 -9.74
N GLY A 343 8.92 -0.86 -8.78
CA GLY A 343 7.98 0.03 -8.10
C GLY A 343 7.78 1.30 -8.93
N HIS A 344 6.52 1.65 -9.13
CA HIS A 344 6.11 2.89 -9.78
C HIS A 344 5.08 3.63 -8.92
N LEU A 345 5.39 3.76 -7.64
CA LEU A 345 4.58 4.19 -6.52
C LEU A 345 5.13 5.50 -5.93
N GLY A 346 4.24 6.42 -5.60
CA GLY A 346 4.57 7.66 -4.89
C GLY A 346 5.07 8.78 -5.81
N TRP A 347 6.19 9.42 -5.48
CA TRP A 347 6.74 10.57 -6.22
C TRP A 347 7.56 10.13 -7.42
N LEU A 348 6.88 9.93 -8.54
CA LEU A 348 7.46 9.48 -9.81
C LEU A 348 6.75 10.13 -10.99
N ASN A 349 7.51 10.31 -12.09
CA ASN A 349 7.02 10.67 -13.41
C ASN A 349 7.58 9.72 -14.48
N GLU A 350 7.17 9.90 -15.73
CA GLU A 350 7.54 9.05 -16.86
C GLU A 350 9.07 8.99 -17.06
N THR A 351 9.78 10.11 -16.96
CA THR A 351 11.23 10.14 -17.17
C THR A 351 11.99 9.40 -16.08
N MET A 352 11.50 9.40 -14.85
CA MET A 352 12.06 8.59 -13.76
C MET A 352 11.84 7.10 -14.01
N VAL A 353 10.66 6.72 -14.51
CA VAL A 353 10.37 5.32 -14.90
C VAL A 353 11.26 4.90 -16.07
N LEU A 354 11.37 5.70 -17.12
CA LEU A 354 12.24 5.40 -18.27
C LEU A 354 13.71 5.24 -17.87
N ARG A 355 14.19 6.04 -16.92
CA ARG A 355 15.53 5.86 -16.34
C ARG A 355 15.67 4.50 -15.66
N ALA A 356 14.67 4.07 -14.90
CA ALA A 356 14.66 2.76 -14.25
C ALA A 356 14.65 1.62 -15.29
N LEU A 357 13.79 1.71 -16.32
CA LEU A 357 13.69 0.72 -17.39
C LEU A 357 15.01 0.59 -18.17
N GLY A 358 15.69 1.70 -18.48
CA GLY A 358 17.01 1.67 -19.10
C GLY A 358 18.04 0.92 -18.25
N GLY A 359 18.03 1.13 -16.93
CA GLY A 359 18.88 0.39 -16.00
C GLY A 359 18.54 -1.09 -15.91
N VAL A 360 17.24 -1.43 -15.98
CA VAL A 360 16.76 -2.83 -16.03
C VAL A 360 17.24 -3.53 -17.29
N GLU A 361 17.16 -2.90 -18.47
CA GLU A 361 17.65 -3.50 -19.71
C GLU A 361 19.17 -3.78 -19.67
N MET A 362 19.97 -2.83 -19.16
CA MET A 362 21.40 -3.05 -18.97
C MET A 362 21.66 -4.23 -18.01
N ALA A 363 20.94 -4.29 -16.89
CA ALA A 363 21.08 -5.38 -15.91
C ALA A 363 20.63 -6.73 -16.45
N MET A 364 19.55 -6.79 -17.21
CA MET A 364 19.09 -8.02 -17.86
C MET A 364 20.13 -8.52 -18.88
N ARG A 365 20.81 -7.62 -19.59
CA ARG A 365 21.89 -7.98 -20.52
C ARG A 365 23.08 -8.58 -19.76
N ASP A 366 23.49 -7.98 -18.64
CA ASP A 366 24.56 -8.51 -17.80
C ASP A 366 24.20 -9.90 -17.24
N ALA A 367 22.94 -10.11 -16.87
CA ALA A 367 22.42 -11.38 -16.40
C ALA A 367 22.18 -12.42 -17.54
N GLY A 368 22.39 -12.05 -18.80
CA GLY A 368 22.24 -12.95 -19.95
C GLY A 368 20.80 -13.25 -20.34
N ILE A 369 19.81 -12.45 -19.87
CA ILE A 369 18.41 -12.58 -20.28
C ILE A 369 18.27 -12.20 -21.77
N PRO A 370 17.68 -13.05 -22.61
CA PRO A 370 17.48 -12.73 -24.02
C PRO A 370 16.31 -11.76 -24.20
N PHE A 371 16.56 -10.62 -24.79
CA PHE A 371 15.56 -9.63 -25.22
C PHE A 371 16.19 -8.71 -26.29
N GLN A 372 15.38 -7.94 -27.00
CA GLN A 372 15.86 -6.92 -27.93
C GLN A 372 16.19 -5.64 -27.13
N ALA A 373 17.45 -5.22 -27.13
CA ALA A 373 17.90 -4.02 -26.44
C ALA A 373 17.13 -2.78 -26.92
N GLY A 374 16.67 -1.96 -25.99
CA GLY A 374 15.87 -0.77 -26.27
C GLY A 374 14.38 -1.04 -26.49
N SER A 375 13.94 -2.31 -26.59
CA SER A 375 12.54 -2.62 -26.89
C SER A 375 11.58 -2.18 -25.79
N GLY A 376 11.92 -2.40 -24.54
CA GLY A 376 11.05 -2.03 -23.43
C GLY A 376 11.03 -0.52 -23.17
N VAL A 377 12.18 0.13 -23.22
CA VAL A 377 12.27 1.60 -23.12
C VAL A 377 11.49 2.24 -24.27
N GLY A 378 11.65 1.71 -25.52
CA GLY A 378 10.93 2.19 -26.70
C GLY A 378 9.42 2.05 -26.55
N ALA A 379 8.92 0.86 -26.12
CA ALA A 379 7.49 0.61 -25.90
C ALA A 379 6.91 1.52 -24.82
N ALA A 380 7.65 1.78 -23.73
CA ALA A 380 7.20 2.71 -22.70
C ALA A 380 7.15 4.15 -23.22
N VAL A 381 8.12 4.60 -24.01
CA VAL A 381 8.12 5.92 -24.65
C VAL A 381 6.92 6.08 -25.56
N GLU A 382 6.66 5.10 -26.44
CA GLU A 382 5.50 5.09 -27.34
C GLU A 382 4.22 5.21 -26.53
N TYR A 383 4.02 4.34 -25.53
CA TYR A 383 2.84 4.40 -24.65
C TYR A 383 2.65 5.77 -24.01
N TYR A 384 3.72 6.36 -23.44
CA TYR A 384 3.64 7.66 -22.77
C TYR A 384 3.40 8.82 -23.72
N THR A 385 3.86 8.74 -24.96
CA THR A 385 3.59 9.79 -25.97
C THR A 385 2.18 9.71 -26.51
N ASP A 386 1.69 8.52 -26.84
CA ASP A 386 0.39 8.28 -27.43
C ASP A 386 -0.77 8.55 -26.46
N THR A 387 -0.54 8.29 -25.16
CA THR A 387 -1.55 8.49 -24.12
C THR A 387 -1.40 9.82 -23.38
N ARG A 388 -0.58 10.75 -23.88
CA ARG A 388 -0.36 12.05 -23.27
C ARG A 388 -1.65 12.85 -23.22
N GLN A 389 -2.08 13.22 -22.00
CA GLN A 389 -3.13 14.22 -21.87
C GLN A 389 -2.57 15.59 -22.24
N PRO A 390 -3.32 16.44 -23.00
CA PRO A 390 -2.92 17.81 -23.22
C PRO A 390 -2.66 18.49 -21.87
N LEU A 391 -1.56 19.24 -21.75
CA LEU A 391 -1.37 20.13 -20.62
C LEU A 391 -2.57 21.10 -20.62
N SER A 392 -3.52 20.92 -19.71
CA SER A 392 -4.39 22.01 -19.35
C SER A 392 -3.45 23.04 -18.70
N LEU A 393 -3.10 24.10 -19.44
CA LEU A 393 -2.55 25.29 -18.82
C LEU A 393 -3.56 25.68 -17.76
N ALA A 394 -3.23 25.45 -16.49
CA ALA A 394 -4.00 26.03 -15.40
C ALA A 394 -4.07 27.53 -15.74
N ALA A 395 -5.26 28.03 -15.92
CA ALA A 395 -5.47 29.47 -16.01
C ALA A 395 -4.90 30.06 -14.71
N GLU A 396 -3.91 30.93 -14.85
CA GLU A 396 -3.31 31.73 -13.79
C GLU A 396 -4.37 32.48 -12.98
#